data_1f3c13f931881e6955210607e9598a8e
#
_entry.id   1f3c13f931881e6955210607e9598a8e
#
_cell.length_a   1.000
_cell.length_b   1.000
_cell.length_c   1.000
_cell.angle_alpha   90.00
_cell.angle_beta   90.00
_cell.angle_gamma   90.00
#
_symmetry.space_group_name_H-M   'P 1'
#
loop_
_entity.id
_entity.type
_entity.pdbx_description
1 polymer ?
#
loop_
_entity_poly.entity_id
_entity_poly.type
_entity_poly.pdbx_seq_one_letter_code
_entity_poly.pdbx_strand_id
1 'polypeptide(L)'
;MVRKQEAPTWKSKEVKAVQRRISKVRSEKPRIIREESWRYKRVKVNWRKPKGTDSKMRTRMKGRPVSPLIGRRSPRNLRNRHPLGLYEVLVYRVEELKTVNPQTHVVRISGRLGSRKKVVILEEAKKLGIKILNPAVKAKPKKSEEETGEKTEEGTEEVDEKAGEAEGEESEEGGS
;
A
#
# COMPACT_ATOMS: atom_id res chain seq x y z
N MET A 1 24.38 16.33 -22.95
CA MET A 1 23.33 15.45 -23.54
C MET A 1 22.43 14.94 -22.41
N VAL A 2 21.24 15.50 -22.28
CA VAL A 2 20.25 15.05 -21.30
C VAL A 2 19.70 13.70 -21.79
N ARG A 3 19.97 12.60 -21.06
CA ARG A 3 19.38 11.29 -21.37
C ARG A 3 17.87 11.41 -21.22
N LYS A 4 17.16 11.28 -22.35
CA LYS A 4 15.71 11.16 -22.39
C LYS A 4 15.32 10.05 -21.41
N GLN A 5 14.63 10.40 -20.31
CA GLN A 5 14.17 9.41 -19.34
C GLN A 5 13.17 8.51 -20.06
N GLU A 6 13.59 7.28 -20.34
CA GLU A 6 12.73 6.28 -20.96
C GLU A 6 11.53 6.05 -20.04
N ALA A 7 10.34 6.02 -20.63
CA ALA A 7 9.11 5.81 -19.87
C ALA A 7 9.21 4.50 -19.09
N PRO A 8 8.81 4.47 -17.81
CA PRO A 8 8.96 3.30 -16.97
C PRO A 8 8.32 2.07 -17.65
N THR A 9 9.04 0.96 -17.66
CA THR A 9 8.74 -0.29 -18.39
C THR A 9 7.33 -0.83 -18.14
N TRP A 10 6.78 -0.62 -16.93
CA TRP A 10 5.42 -1.00 -16.58
C TRP A 10 4.31 -0.18 -17.29
N LYS A 11 4.67 0.91 -18.00
CA LYS A 11 3.77 1.69 -18.85
C LYS A 11 3.80 1.26 -20.32
N SER A 12 4.55 0.20 -20.67
CA SER A 12 4.69 -0.28 -22.04
C SER A 12 3.33 -0.64 -22.69
N LYS A 13 3.27 -0.58 -24.02
CA LYS A 13 2.07 -0.94 -24.79
C LYS A 13 1.64 -2.38 -24.52
N GLU A 14 2.59 -3.29 -24.36
CA GLU A 14 2.35 -4.72 -24.07
C GLU A 14 1.68 -4.94 -22.71
N VAL A 15 2.20 -4.30 -21.66
CA VAL A 15 1.61 -4.38 -20.31
C VAL A 15 0.18 -3.84 -20.30
N LYS A 16 -0.07 -2.73 -21.00
CA LYS A 16 -1.42 -2.18 -21.16
C LYS A 16 -2.36 -3.14 -21.90
N ALA A 17 -1.86 -3.84 -22.94
CA ALA A 17 -2.64 -4.84 -23.67
C ALA A 17 -3.03 -6.02 -22.76
N VAL A 18 -2.09 -6.54 -21.97
CA VAL A 18 -2.35 -7.59 -20.97
C VAL A 18 -3.37 -7.11 -19.92
N GLN A 19 -3.22 -5.88 -19.45
CA GLN A 19 -4.16 -5.27 -18.48
C GLN A 19 -5.58 -5.21 -19.04
N ARG A 20 -5.77 -4.77 -20.28
CA ARG A 20 -7.08 -4.76 -20.96
C ARG A 20 -7.68 -6.16 -21.06
N ARG A 21 -6.89 -7.18 -21.42
CA ARG A 21 -7.34 -8.58 -21.46
C ARG A 21 -7.77 -9.09 -20.09
N ILE A 22 -7.01 -8.77 -19.02
CA ILE A 22 -7.38 -9.13 -17.66
C ILE A 22 -8.70 -8.48 -17.26
N SER A 23 -8.89 -7.19 -17.54
CA SER A 23 -10.13 -6.46 -17.25
C SER A 23 -11.31 -7.07 -17.99
N LYS A 24 -11.17 -7.38 -19.29
CA LYS A 24 -12.20 -8.05 -20.09
C LYS A 24 -12.61 -9.38 -19.51
N VAL A 25 -11.65 -10.27 -19.23
CA VAL A 25 -11.93 -11.59 -18.63
C VAL A 25 -12.60 -11.47 -17.26
N ARG A 26 -12.30 -10.42 -16.50
CA ARG A 26 -12.96 -10.17 -15.21
C ARG A 26 -14.39 -9.68 -15.36
N SER A 27 -14.65 -8.79 -16.30
CA SER A 27 -16.00 -8.26 -16.53
C SER A 27 -16.96 -9.32 -17.10
N GLU A 28 -16.46 -10.27 -17.89
CA GLU A 28 -17.26 -11.37 -18.44
C GLU A 28 -17.66 -12.42 -17.38
N LYS A 29 -16.99 -12.44 -16.22
CA LYS A 29 -17.33 -13.38 -15.15
C LYS A 29 -18.56 -12.96 -14.40
N PRO A 30 -19.55 -13.85 -14.21
CA PRO A 30 -20.72 -13.55 -13.41
C PRO A 30 -20.36 -13.34 -11.95
N ARG A 31 -21.12 -12.47 -11.29
CA ARG A 31 -21.00 -12.26 -9.85
C ARG A 31 -21.47 -13.52 -9.10
N ILE A 32 -20.60 -14.05 -8.26
CA ILE A 32 -20.91 -15.19 -7.41
C ILE A 32 -21.40 -14.65 -6.07
N ILE A 33 -22.64 -14.97 -5.72
CA ILE A 33 -23.31 -14.50 -4.51
C ILE A 33 -23.87 -15.67 -3.71
N ARG A 34 -24.12 -15.46 -2.43
CA ARG A 34 -24.77 -16.45 -1.56
C ARG A 34 -26.25 -16.59 -1.92
N GLU A 35 -26.78 -17.81 -1.81
CA GLU A 35 -28.20 -18.08 -1.97
C GLU A 35 -29.03 -17.24 -1.01
N GLU A 36 -30.17 -16.72 -1.48
CA GLU A 36 -31.12 -15.84 -0.78
C GLU A 36 -30.56 -14.48 -0.29
N SER A 37 -29.30 -14.12 -0.63
CA SER A 37 -28.71 -12.84 -0.24
C SER A 37 -29.38 -11.63 -0.94
N TRP A 38 -30.06 -11.84 -2.05
CA TRP A 38 -30.86 -10.80 -2.75
C TRP A 38 -32.21 -10.59 -2.09
N ARG A 39 -32.72 -11.57 -1.33
CA ARG A 39 -34.04 -11.52 -0.71
C ARG A 39 -34.01 -11.03 0.74
N TYR A 40 -33.01 -11.43 1.52
CA TYR A 40 -32.92 -11.14 2.95
C TYR A 40 -31.74 -10.23 3.29
N LYS A 41 -32.03 -9.07 3.89
CA LYS A 41 -30.99 -8.12 4.38
C LYS A 41 -30.00 -8.75 5.38
N ARG A 42 -30.47 -9.66 6.23
CA ARG A 42 -29.65 -10.41 7.23
C ARG A 42 -28.63 -11.35 6.60
N VAL A 43 -28.82 -11.77 5.34
CA VAL A 43 -27.96 -12.72 4.64
C VAL A 43 -26.89 -11.94 3.87
N LYS A 44 -25.64 -11.99 4.35
CA LYS A 44 -24.51 -11.34 3.69
C LYS A 44 -24.23 -11.97 2.33
N VAL A 45 -23.77 -11.17 1.37
CA VAL A 45 -23.53 -11.58 -0.04
C VAL A 45 -22.38 -12.58 -0.19
N ASN A 46 -21.52 -12.70 0.81
CA ASN A 46 -20.33 -13.57 0.75
C ASN A 46 -20.70 -15.01 0.39
N TRP A 47 -20.03 -15.56 -0.61
CA TRP A 47 -20.28 -16.91 -1.11
C TRP A 47 -20.30 -17.97 0.00
N ARG A 48 -21.32 -18.80 -0.03
CA ARG A 48 -21.41 -20.05 0.73
C ARG A 48 -21.96 -21.13 -0.20
N LYS A 49 -21.39 -22.34 -0.19
CA LYS A 49 -21.86 -23.46 -1.00
C LYS A 49 -23.27 -23.88 -0.54
N PRO A 50 -24.27 -23.86 -1.44
CA PRO A 50 -25.62 -24.28 -1.09
C PRO A 50 -25.64 -25.79 -0.77
N LYS A 51 -26.25 -26.18 0.37
CA LYS A 51 -26.32 -27.57 0.84
C LYS A 51 -27.76 -28.12 0.90
N GLY A 52 -28.77 -27.23 0.88
CA GLY A 52 -30.18 -27.63 0.99
C GLY A 52 -30.61 -28.63 -0.09
N THR A 53 -31.44 -29.58 0.25
CA THR A 53 -31.96 -30.59 -0.70
C THR A 53 -32.69 -29.94 -1.86
N ASP A 54 -33.56 -28.93 -1.59
CA ASP A 54 -34.38 -28.25 -2.58
C ASP A 54 -33.72 -26.93 -3.08
N SER A 55 -32.42 -26.71 -2.82
CA SER A 55 -31.74 -25.52 -3.26
C SER A 55 -31.68 -25.43 -4.79
N LYS A 56 -32.44 -24.52 -5.36
CA LYS A 56 -32.49 -24.25 -6.81
C LYS A 56 -31.13 -23.78 -7.35
N MET A 57 -30.30 -23.19 -6.52
CA MET A 57 -28.95 -22.78 -6.87
C MET A 57 -28.01 -23.99 -6.91
N ARG A 58 -28.18 -24.98 -6.03
CA ARG A 58 -27.46 -26.25 -6.04
C ARG A 58 -27.79 -27.07 -7.29
N THR A 59 -29.06 -27.16 -7.64
CA THR A 59 -29.55 -27.85 -8.84
C THR A 59 -29.36 -27.08 -10.15
N ARG A 60 -28.80 -25.84 -10.07
CA ARG A 60 -28.50 -24.98 -11.22
C ARG A 60 -29.71 -24.64 -12.09
N MET A 61 -30.85 -24.42 -11.50
CA MET A 61 -32.06 -24.04 -12.23
C MET A 61 -31.89 -22.69 -12.94
N LYS A 62 -32.44 -22.57 -14.15
CA LYS A 62 -32.47 -21.34 -14.93
C LYS A 62 -33.10 -20.20 -14.12
N GLY A 63 -32.57 -18.97 -14.23
CA GLY A 63 -33.05 -17.80 -13.49
C GLY A 63 -32.47 -17.63 -12.08
N ARG A 64 -31.61 -18.54 -11.62
CA ARG A 64 -30.91 -18.41 -10.34
C ARG A 64 -29.45 -17.97 -10.52
N PRO A 65 -28.85 -17.27 -9.52
CA PRO A 65 -27.44 -16.90 -9.58
C PRO A 65 -26.52 -18.10 -9.78
N VAL A 66 -25.44 -17.90 -10.45
CA VAL A 66 -24.55 -18.96 -10.89
C VAL A 66 -23.60 -19.39 -9.78
N SER A 67 -23.42 -20.69 -9.60
CA SER A 67 -22.42 -21.28 -8.72
C SER A 67 -21.03 -21.26 -9.36
N PRO A 68 -19.94 -21.28 -8.56
CA PRO A 68 -18.59 -21.48 -9.06
C PRO A 68 -18.48 -22.78 -9.87
N LEU A 69 -17.89 -22.71 -11.05
CA LEU A 69 -17.65 -23.84 -11.95
C LEU A 69 -16.18 -23.89 -12.36
N ILE A 70 -15.64 -25.09 -12.58
CA ILE A 70 -14.25 -25.34 -12.98
C ILE A 70 -13.94 -24.61 -14.30
N GLY A 71 -14.83 -24.66 -15.29
CA GLY A 71 -14.67 -24.03 -16.60
C GLY A 71 -14.60 -22.49 -16.58
N ARG A 72 -14.91 -21.83 -15.46
CA ARG A 72 -14.83 -20.38 -15.30
C ARG A 72 -13.45 -19.87 -14.80
N ARG A 73 -12.46 -20.75 -14.76
CA ARG A 73 -11.10 -20.38 -14.38
C ARG A 73 -10.49 -19.43 -15.42
N SER A 74 -9.69 -18.46 -14.97
CA SER A 74 -9.00 -17.53 -15.88
C SER A 74 -7.98 -18.30 -16.76
N PRO A 75 -7.76 -17.89 -18.02
CA PRO A 75 -6.75 -18.46 -18.90
C PRO A 75 -5.37 -18.49 -18.24
N ARG A 76 -4.57 -19.53 -18.53
CA ARG A 76 -3.26 -19.76 -17.91
C ARG A 76 -2.34 -18.55 -18.04
N ASN A 77 -2.32 -17.90 -19.19
CA ASN A 77 -1.45 -16.75 -19.50
C ASN A 77 -1.79 -15.48 -18.71
N LEU A 78 -3.05 -15.34 -18.22
CA LEU A 78 -3.51 -14.17 -17.48
C LEU A 78 -3.69 -14.47 -15.98
N ARG A 79 -3.57 -15.74 -15.60
CA ARG A 79 -3.73 -16.18 -14.20
C ARG A 79 -2.53 -15.72 -13.37
N ASN A 80 -2.79 -15.43 -12.07
CA ASN A 80 -1.79 -15.02 -11.09
C ASN A 80 -1.06 -13.71 -11.42
N ARG A 81 -1.53 -12.93 -12.39
CA ARG A 81 -1.03 -11.58 -12.65
C ARG A 81 -1.78 -10.57 -11.82
N HIS A 82 -1.06 -9.55 -11.38
CA HIS A 82 -1.65 -8.36 -10.80
C HIS A 82 -2.53 -7.65 -11.85
N PRO A 83 -3.58 -6.87 -11.45
CA PRO A 83 -4.39 -6.08 -12.39
C PRO A 83 -3.60 -5.17 -13.33
N LEU A 84 -2.40 -4.78 -12.93
CA LEU A 84 -1.46 -4.01 -13.77
C LEU A 84 -0.83 -4.82 -14.93
N GLY A 85 -1.12 -6.12 -15.05
CA GLY A 85 -0.58 -6.98 -16.10
C GLY A 85 0.75 -7.65 -15.77
N LEU A 86 1.37 -7.33 -14.63
CA LEU A 86 2.67 -7.84 -14.18
C LEU A 86 2.50 -8.97 -13.15
N TYR A 87 3.53 -9.80 -12.99
CA TYR A 87 3.56 -10.80 -11.92
C TYR A 87 3.99 -10.15 -10.60
N GLU A 88 3.35 -10.54 -9.51
CA GLU A 88 3.65 -10.05 -8.18
C GLU A 88 4.70 -10.92 -7.50
N VAL A 89 5.75 -10.28 -6.97
CA VAL A 89 6.81 -10.91 -6.18
C VAL A 89 6.83 -10.30 -4.79
N LEU A 90 6.80 -11.15 -3.76
CA LEU A 90 6.92 -10.73 -2.36
C LEU A 90 8.40 -10.67 -1.98
N VAL A 91 8.84 -9.52 -1.45
CA VAL A 91 10.26 -9.25 -1.12
C VAL A 91 10.42 -9.02 0.37
N TYR A 92 11.45 -9.66 0.94
CA TYR A 92 11.85 -9.55 2.35
C TYR A 92 13.23 -8.89 2.52
N ARG A 93 14.11 -9.00 1.52
CA ARG A 93 15.49 -8.49 1.56
C ARG A 93 15.80 -7.64 0.35
N VAL A 94 16.78 -6.74 0.50
CA VAL A 94 17.23 -5.87 -0.60
C VAL A 94 17.84 -6.69 -1.76
N GLU A 95 18.54 -7.77 -1.42
CA GLU A 95 19.19 -8.66 -2.41
C GLU A 95 18.20 -9.27 -3.40
N GLU A 96 17.00 -9.61 -2.93
CA GLU A 96 15.92 -10.17 -3.75
C GLU A 96 15.47 -9.22 -4.87
N LEU A 97 15.65 -7.89 -4.70
CA LEU A 97 15.32 -6.92 -5.74
C LEU A 97 16.18 -7.08 -6.99
N LYS A 98 17.44 -7.49 -6.84
CA LYS A 98 18.39 -7.66 -7.96
C LYS A 98 17.99 -8.80 -8.89
N THR A 99 17.23 -9.79 -8.38
CA THR A 99 16.76 -10.93 -9.18
C THR A 99 15.44 -10.64 -9.90
N VAL A 100 14.77 -9.52 -9.57
CA VAL A 100 13.46 -9.16 -10.12
C VAL A 100 13.61 -8.44 -11.47
N ASN A 101 12.98 -8.96 -12.50
CA ASN A 101 12.94 -8.28 -13.80
C ASN A 101 11.88 -7.15 -13.78
N PRO A 102 12.27 -5.87 -13.95
CA PRO A 102 11.36 -4.73 -13.90
C PRO A 102 10.32 -4.69 -15.01
N GLN A 103 10.53 -5.40 -16.11
CA GLN A 103 9.60 -5.44 -17.26
C GLN A 103 8.39 -6.35 -17.00
N THR A 104 8.59 -7.47 -16.30
CA THR A 104 7.58 -8.53 -16.14
C THR A 104 7.01 -8.63 -14.73
N HIS A 105 7.72 -8.08 -13.73
CA HIS A 105 7.38 -8.23 -12.33
C HIS A 105 7.09 -6.89 -11.66
N VAL A 106 6.31 -6.96 -10.59
CA VAL A 106 6.01 -5.88 -9.67
C VAL A 106 6.27 -6.39 -8.25
N VAL A 107 6.81 -5.54 -7.39
CA VAL A 107 7.23 -5.92 -6.05
C VAL A 107 6.18 -5.54 -5.00
N ARG A 108 5.93 -6.44 -4.09
CA ARG A 108 5.22 -6.18 -2.83
C ARG A 108 6.19 -6.39 -1.67
N ILE A 109 6.40 -5.37 -0.86
CA ILE A 109 7.23 -5.46 0.35
C ILE A 109 6.44 -6.18 1.44
N SER A 110 7.07 -7.14 2.12
CA SER A 110 6.45 -7.89 3.21
C SER A 110 6.02 -6.97 4.36
N GLY A 111 4.84 -7.24 4.92
CA GLY A 111 4.33 -6.53 6.09
C GLY A 111 5.14 -6.76 7.36
N ARG A 112 5.88 -7.88 7.45
CA ARG A 112 6.73 -8.24 8.60
C ARG A 112 7.98 -7.39 8.76
N LEU A 113 8.35 -6.61 7.72
CA LEU A 113 9.52 -5.74 7.77
C LEU A 113 9.26 -4.47 8.56
N GLY A 114 10.25 -4.06 9.37
CA GLY A 114 10.23 -2.79 10.06
C GLY A 114 10.41 -1.59 9.10
N SER A 115 10.04 -0.39 9.56
CA SER A 115 10.06 0.84 8.74
C SER A 115 11.42 1.16 8.15
N ARG A 116 12.52 1.02 8.92
CA ARG A 116 13.89 1.27 8.44
C ARG A 116 14.25 0.41 7.23
N LYS A 117 14.04 -0.92 7.32
CA LYS A 117 14.30 -1.84 6.20
C LYS A 117 13.42 -1.54 4.99
N LYS A 118 12.17 -1.14 5.19
CA LYS A 118 11.26 -0.76 4.10
C LYS A 118 11.77 0.47 3.33
N VAL A 119 12.31 1.48 4.02
CA VAL A 119 12.88 2.68 3.38
C VAL A 119 14.04 2.30 2.47
N VAL A 120 14.98 1.49 2.95
CA VAL A 120 16.12 1.03 2.15
C VAL A 120 15.66 0.27 0.90
N ILE A 121 14.69 -0.65 1.02
CA ILE A 121 14.12 -1.38 -0.12
C ILE A 121 13.44 -0.42 -1.11
N LEU A 122 12.75 0.62 -0.63
CA LEU A 122 12.11 1.62 -1.49
C LEU A 122 13.13 2.44 -2.29
N GLU A 123 14.25 2.83 -1.68
CA GLU A 123 15.33 3.58 -2.32
C GLU A 123 16.01 2.74 -3.40
N GLU A 124 16.38 1.51 -3.10
CA GLU A 124 16.99 0.59 -4.07
C GLU A 124 16.03 0.24 -5.22
N ALA A 125 14.75 -0.01 -4.93
CA ALA A 125 13.77 -0.26 -5.98
C ALA A 125 13.56 0.94 -6.91
N LYS A 126 13.67 2.19 -6.41
CA LYS A 126 13.67 3.39 -7.23
C LYS A 126 14.89 3.46 -8.15
N LYS A 127 16.08 3.10 -7.65
CA LYS A 127 17.32 3.05 -8.46
C LYS A 127 17.20 2.02 -9.58
N LEU A 128 16.62 0.85 -9.29
CA LEU A 128 16.41 -0.23 -10.26
C LEU A 128 15.19 -0.03 -11.19
N GLY A 129 14.41 1.03 -11.00
CA GLY A 129 13.19 1.30 -11.79
C GLY A 129 12.05 0.30 -11.56
N ILE A 130 12.06 -0.43 -10.45
CA ILE A 130 11.07 -1.46 -10.12
C ILE A 130 9.85 -0.80 -9.48
N LYS A 131 8.64 -1.16 -9.95
CA LYS A 131 7.40 -0.68 -9.36
C LYS A 131 7.04 -1.43 -8.09
N ILE A 132 6.78 -0.68 -7.01
CA ILE A 132 6.30 -1.21 -5.73
C ILE A 132 4.80 -0.97 -5.58
N LEU A 133 4.07 -1.99 -5.10
CA LEU A 133 2.61 -1.94 -4.91
C LEU A 133 2.19 -1.25 -3.62
N ASN A 134 3.00 -1.37 -2.56
CA ASN A 134 2.73 -0.84 -1.22
C ASN A 134 3.83 0.11 -0.72
N PRO A 135 4.00 1.29 -1.36
CA PRO A 135 5.08 2.24 -1.02
C PRO A 135 4.84 3.03 0.27
N ALA A 136 3.77 2.75 1.03
CA ALA A 136 3.35 3.53 2.19
C ALA A 136 4.30 3.41 3.39
N VAL A 137 5.51 3.95 3.25
CA VAL A 137 6.37 4.35 4.36
C VAL A 137 6.57 5.85 4.21
N LYS A 138 5.91 6.67 5.03
CA LYS A 138 6.28 8.06 5.20
C LYS A 138 7.69 8.05 5.79
N ALA A 139 8.70 8.37 4.99
CA ALA A 139 9.99 8.73 5.53
C ALA A 139 9.75 9.89 6.49
N LYS A 140 9.99 9.71 7.78
CA LYS A 140 10.14 10.87 8.65
C LYS A 140 11.30 11.66 8.06
N PRO A 141 11.15 12.95 7.76
CA PRO A 141 12.29 13.76 7.35
C PRO A 141 13.37 13.55 8.41
N LYS A 142 14.58 13.22 8.00
CA LYS A 142 15.73 13.30 8.89
C LYS A 142 15.77 14.76 9.32
N LYS A 143 15.53 15.07 10.59
CA LYS A 143 15.93 16.33 11.18
C LYS A 143 17.43 16.41 10.91
N SER A 144 17.84 17.35 10.09
CA SER A 144 19.24 17.70 9.94
C SER A 144 19.74 18.04 11.34
N GLU A 145 20.85 17.43 11.74
CA GLU A 145 21.50 17.67 13.03
C GLU A 145 22.09 19.09 13.16
N GLU A 146 21.75 20.00 12.23
CA GLU A 146 22.20 21.39 12.19
C GLU A 146 21.34 22.37 13.00
N GLU A 147 20.14 21.97 13.49
CA GLU A 147 19.30 22.88 14.30
C GLU A 147 19.47 22.73 15.82
N THR A 148 20.37 21.87 16.31
CA THR A 148 20.60 21.69 17.75
C THR A 148 21.77 22.53 18.29
N GLY A 149 22.48 23.29 17.44
CA GLY A 149 23.58 24.16 17.86
C GLY A 149 23.17 25.57 18.25
N GLU A 150 22.08 26.10 17.71
CA GLU A 150 21.71 27.51 17.90
C GLU A 150 20.67 27.80 19.01
N LYS A 151 20.03 26.74 19.58
CA LYS A 151 19.03 26.94 20.65
C LYS A 151 19.56 26.80 22.08
N THR A 152 20.85 26.57 22.26
CA THR A 152 21.46 26.45 23.59
C THR A 152 22.14 27.75 24.05
N GLU A 153 22.36 28.75 23.17
CA GLU A 153 22.98 30.00 23.55
C GLU A 153 21.97 31.11 23.86
N GLU A 154 20.76 31.10 23.26
CA GLU A 154 19.71 32.07 23.60
C GLU A 154 18.90 31.77 24.89
N GLY A 155 19.04 30.57 25.45
CA GLY A 155 18.32 30.15 26.66
C GLY A 155 19.00 30.49 27.97
N THR A 156 20.24 30.94 27.96
CA THR A 156 21.01 31.30 29.19
C THR A 156 21.02 32.79 29.49
N GLU A 157 20.80 33.65 28.50
CA GLU A 157 20.77 35.10 28.73
C GLU A 157 19.40 35.61 29.24
N GLU A 158 18.28 34.95 28.93
CA GLU A 158 16.95 35.35 29.47
C GLU A 158 16.68 34.93 30.92
N VAL A 159 17.49 34.02 31.50
CA VAL A 159 17.28 33.59 32.89
C VAL A 159 18.01 34.50 33.89
N ASP A 160 19.10 35.15 33.48
CA ASP A 160 19.87 36.04 34.35
C ASP A 160 19.24 37.47 34.45
N GLU A 161 18.49 37.90 33.44
CA GLU A 161 17.77 39.19 33.46
C GLU A 161 16.51 39.17 34.33
N LYS A 162 15.85 38.01 34.50
CA LYS A 162 14.66 37.85 35.34
C LYS A 162 14.97 37.66 36.84
N ALA A 163 16.18 37.26 37.19
CA ALA A 163 16.61 37.10 38.57
C ALA A 163 17.03 38.43 39.22
N GLY A 164 17.37 39.45 38.42
CA GLY A 164 17.75 40.78 38.91
C GLY A 164 16.60 41.71 39.24
N GLU A 165 15.43 41.49 38.70
CA GLU A 165 14.23 42.34 38.98
C GLU A 165 13.37 41.89 40.18
N ALA A 166 13.59 40.66 40.68
CA ALA A 166 12.81 40.17 41.82
C ALA A 166 13.36 40.51 43.21
N GLU A 167 14.60 41.03 43.32
CA GLU A 167 15.20 41.43 44.59
C GLU A 167 15.04 42.91 44.91
N GLY A 168 14.40 43.71 44.01
CA GLY A 168 14.22 45.16 44.18
C GLY A 168 12.92 45.62 44.82
N GLU A 169 11.90 44.75 45.01
CA GLU A 169 10.56 45.15 45.47
C GLU A 169 10.20 44.76 46.93
N GLU A 170 11.07 44.09 47.69
CA GLU A 170 10.75 43.68 49.06
C GLU A 170 11.32 44.61 50.15
N SER A 171 11.81 45.84 49.88
CA SER A 171 12.40 46.69 50.89
C SER A 171 11.63 48.00 51.25
N GLU A 172 10.39 48.22 50.83
CA GLU A 172 9.66 49.45 51.10
C GLU A 172 8.27 49.32 51.80
N GLU A 173 7.89 48.20 52.39
CA GLU A 173 6.70 48.18 53.26
C GLU A 173 7.01 47.61 54.65
N GLY A 174 7.54 48.52 55.55
CA GLY A 174 7.74 48.19 56.92
C GLY A 174 8.14 49.39 57.76
N GLY A 175 7.25 50.40 57.91
CA GLY A 175 7.56 51.53 58.76
C GLY A 175 6.43 52.55 58.87
N SER A 176 5.41 52.27 59.66
CA SER A 176 4.64 53.23 60.58
C SER A 176 3.40 52.56 61.12
#